data_a9604bfd3af76406ed81fd0ea3eb8200
#
_entry.id   a9604bfd3af76406ed81fd0ea3eb8200
#
_cell.length_a   1.000
_cell.length_b   1.000
_cell.length_c   1.000
_cell.angle_alpha   90.00
_cell.angle_beta   90.00
_cell.angle_gamma   90.00
#
_symmetry.space_group_name_H-M   'P 1'
#
loop_
_entity.id
_entity.type
_entity.pdbx_description
1 polymer ?
#
loop_
_entity_poly.entity_id
_entity_poly.type
_entity_poly.pdbx_seq_one_letter_code
_entity_poly.pdbx_strand_id
1 'polypeptide(L)'
;MVRPMRPIIKLALLCLLVSPTGWSSEPSGAPKAIDKLVIYTAKKIITMEPALPEATAVAVADGKIVAVGSLKSLDSWIKQTNSRIDRRFEGKVIMPGFIDPHVHPSLPAVLTQFAFIAPDDWSLPTGEFPGAKTPEAYIERLKQLANQHTDKTIPFIAWGYHPLWHGTLFREELTELFPDQPVMLWHRSFHELIANDAALNLLGVTEADLVGHPLTNWAKGHFYENGLYALIPKMPFLFDPARFGKGMQNFIQMVHQGGVTTALDMGTGVFGNPDAEINLIRHTVESSQAPARVILTPIITDFIARKQTIEQALQQVDKWRDESSHRVMFDRRFKLMIDGAIYSGLAQFKFPGYIDGHEGVWMVPHKVTEKWAQAFWDAGYQIHAHTNGDGSAEVLINLLKTLQSNTPTADHRLSLEHFAYTTEDQNRQLAELGAV
;
A
#
# COMPACT_ATOMS: atom_id res chain seq x y z
N MET A 1 37.23 -30.07 -67.75
CA MET A 1 37.81 -29.10 -66.79
C MET A 1 37.36 -29.50 -65.41
N VAL A 2 38.34 -30.02 -64.64
CA VAL A 2 38.14 -30.66 -63.33
C VAL A 2 38.11 -29.59 -62.23
N ARG A 3 37.06 -29.55 -61.35
CA ARG A 3 37.02 -28.72 -60.17
C ARG A 3 37.82 -29.40 -59.07
N PRO A 4 38.65 -28.69 -58.31
CA PRO A 4 39.36 -29.28 -57.17
C PRO A 4 38.50 -29.40 -55.94
N MET A 5 38.63 -30.55 -55.25
CA MET A 5 38.03 -30.87 -53.96
C MET A 5 38.64 -30.01 -52.85
N ARG A 6 37.78 -29.50 -51.98
CA ARG A 6 38.17 -28.82 -50.73
C ARG A 6 38.42 -29.87 -49.63
N PRO A 7 39.44 -29.72 -48.79
CA PRO A 7 39.74 -30.68 -47.73
C PRO A 7 38.78 -30.56 -46.56
N ILE A 8 38.32 -31.70 -46.04
CA ILE A 8 37.54 -31.85 -44.83
C ILE A 8 38.45 -31.61 -43.61
N ILE A 9 38.21 -30.54 -42.88
CA ILE A 9 38.87 -30.32 -41.57
C ILE A 9 38.12 -31.15 -40.54
N LYS A 10 38.80 -32.19 -40.02
CA LYS A 10 38.32 -32.94 -38.85
C LYS A 10 38.50 -32.06 -37.61
N LEU A 11 37.36 -31.63 -37.04
CA LEU A 11 37.32 -30.96 -35.74
C LEU A 11 37.49 -32.01 -34.64
N ALA A 12 38.65 -32.04 -34.02
CA ALA A 12 38.91 -32.88 -32.84
C ALA A 12 38.18 -32.26 -31.64
N LEU A 13 37.22 -33.00 -31.11
CA LEU A 13 36.49 -32.64 -29.89
C LEU A 13 37.39 -32.88 -28.69
N LEU A 14 37.99 -31.79 -28.14
CA LEU A 14 38.79 -31.85 -26.93
C LEU A 14 37.81 -31.82 -25.74
N CYS A 15 37.50 -32.99 -25.17
CA CYS A 15 36.77 -33.08 -23.90
C CYS A 15 37.68 -32.59 -22.77
N LEU A 16 37.53 -31.35 -22.34
CA LEU A 16 38.07 -30.87 -21.09
C LEU A 16 37.24 -31.50 -19.94
N LEU A 17 37.82 -32.46 -19.27
CA LEU A 17 37.35 -32.97 -17.98
C LEU A 17 37.55 -31.87 -16.94
N VAL A 18 36.53 -31.07 -16.71
CA VAL A 18 36.42 -30.20 -15.55
C VAL A 18 36.01 -31.08 -14.38
N SER A 19 36.93 -31.36 -13.50
CA SER A 19 36.65 -31.99 -12.21
C SER A 19 35.69 -31.11 -11.43
N PRO A 20 34.59 -31.61 -10.90
CA PRO A 20 33.77 -30.84 -10.00
C PRO A 20 34.49 -30.69 -8.68
N THR A 21 35.07 -29.51 -8.44
CA THR A 21 35.49 -29.13 -7.10
C THR A 21 34.21 -29.06 -6.25
N GLY A 22 34.21 -29.88 -5.22
CA GLY A 22 33.06 -30.18 -4.40
C GLY A 22 32.38 -28.95 -3.79
N TRP A 23 31.12 -28.81 -4.09
CA TRP A 23 30.18 -28.20 -3.19
C TRP A 23 29.82 -29.26 -2.13
N SER A 24 30.57 -29.27 -1.06
CA SER A 24 30.12 -29.88 0.19
C SER A 24 29.14 -28.92 0.87
N SER A 25 27.93 -28.83 0.37
CA SER A 25 26.82 -28.47 1.21
C SER A 25 26.44 -29.75 1.96
N GLU A 26 26.82 -29.83 3.22
CA GLU A 26 26.18 -30.80 4.12
C GLU A 26 24.67 -30.63 3.99
N PRO A 27 23.90 -31.69 3.77
CA PRO A 27 22.45 -31.60 3.82
C PRO A 27 22.11 -31.30 5.29
N SER A 28 21.79 -30.02 5.57
CA SER A 28 21.31 -29.60 6.87
C SER A 28 20.04 -30.38 7.20
N GLY A 29 20.15 -31.26 8.17
CA GLY A 29 19.06 -31.87 8.91
C GLY A 29 18.13 -32.77 8.10
N ALA A 30 17.89 -33.98 8.60
CA ALA A 30 16.77 -34.80 8.15
C ALA A 30 15.48 -33.94 8.12
N PRO A 31 14.62 -34.10 7.11
CA PRO A 31 13.37 -33.34 7.04
C PRO A 31 12.62 -33.51 8.38
N LYS A 32 12.32 -32.37 9.03
CA LYS A 32 11.56 -32.39 10.29
C LYS A 32 10.32 -33.26 10.08
N ALA A 33 10.13 -34.25 10.93
CA ALA A 33 8.94 -35.07 10.91
C ALA A 33 7.71 -34.14 10.99
N ILE A 34 6.75 -34.33 10.09
CA ILE A 34 5.51 -33.55 10.09
C ILE A 34 4.67 -34.06 11.25
N ASP A 35 4.66 -33.31 12.36
CA ASP A 35 3.96 -33.71 13.59
C ASP A 35 2.45 -33.61 13.47
N LYS A 36 1.94 -32.71 12.66
CA LYS A 36 0.50 -32.49 12.47
C LYS A 36 0.17 -32.17 11.03
N LEU A 37 -0.46 -33.11 10.34
CA LEU A 37 -0.99 -32.90 9.00
C LEU A 37 -2.51 -32.77 9.07
N VAL A 38 -3.06 -31.70 8.54
CA VAL A 38 -4.52 -31.53 8.37
C VAL A 38 -4.84 -31.57 6.88
N ILE A 39 -5.76 -32.46 6.51
CA ILE A 39 -6.24 -32.56 5.13
C ILE A 39 -7.66 -32.02 5.09
N TYR A 40 -7.84 -30.89 4.45
CA TYR A 40 -9.15 -30.30 4.22
C TYR A 40 -9.76 -30.88 2.95
N THR A 41 -11.02 -31.35 3.03
CA THR A 41 -11.79 -31.77 1.87
C THR A 41 -12.80 -30.69 1.48
N ALA A 42 -13.04 -30.53 0.17
CA ALA A 42 -13.99 -29.56 -0.35
C ALA A 42 -14.74 -30.13 -1.56
N LYS A 43 -15.89 -29.54 -1.89
CA LYS A 43 -16.57 -29.82 -3.15
C LYS A 43 -15.65 -29.53 -4.34
N LYS A 44 -14.88 -28.44 -4.25
CA LYS A 44 -13.94 -28.00 -5.27
C LYS A 44 -12.85 -27.13 -4.60
N ILE A 45 -11.62 -27.32 -5.01
CA ILE A 45 -10.50 -26.45 -4.65
C ILE A 45 -9.97 -25.85 -5.94
N ILE A 46 -10.02 -24.53 -6.05
CA ILE A 46 -9.39 -23.77 -7.14
C ILE A 46 -7.92 -23.58 -6.76
N THR A 47 -7.01 -24.17 -7.53
CA THR A 47 -5.60 -24.20 -7.16
C THR A 47 -4.80 -23.03 -7.70
N MET A 48 -5.26 -22.39 -8.77
CA MET A 48 -4.55 -21.41 -9.59
C MET A 48 -3.30 -21.99 -10.28
N GLU A 49 -3.15 -23.32 -10.28
CA GLU A 49 -2.05 -24.01 -10.95
C GLU A 49 -2.56 -24.58 -12.30
N PRO A 50 -2.05 -24.10 -13.45
CA PRO A 50 -2.56 -24.53 -14.77
C PRO A 50 -2.50 -26.04 -15.00
N ALA A 51 -1.50 -26.73 -14.44
CA ALA A 51 -1.36 -28.19 -14.59
C ALA A 51 -2.35 -28.97 -13.73
N LEU A 52 -2.94 -28.36 -12.69
CA LEU A 52 -3.93 -28.96 -11.79
C LEU A 52 -4.95 -27.90 -11.37
N PRO A 53 -5.78 -27.37 -12.25
CA PRO A 53 -6.63 -26.22 -11.96
C PRO A 53 -7.68 -26.48 -10.86
N GLU A 54 -8.08 -27.72 -10.67
CA GLU A 54 -9.08 -28.12 -9.68
C GLU A 54 -8.63 -29.34 -8.87
N ALA A 55 -8.99 -29.34 -7.60
CA ALA A 55 -8.75 -30.43 -6.67
C ALA A 55 -9.96 -30.61 -5.73
N THR A 56 -9.92 -31.64 -4.85
CA THR A 56 -10.96 -31.87 -3.82
C THR A 56 -10.38 -32.05 -2.42
N ALA A 57 -9.06 -32.11 -2.30
CA ALA A 57 -8.37 -32.19 -1.02
C ALA A 57 -7.07 -31.38 -1.04
N VAL A 58 -6.74 -30.77 0.08
CA VAL A 58 -5.48 -30.06 0.32
C VAL A 58 -4.91 -30.45 1.67
N ALA A 59 -3.63 -30.83 1.70
CA ALA A 59 -2.89 -31.17 2.89
C ALA A 59 -2.06 -29.99 3.36
N VAL A 60 -2.20 -29.65 4.64
CA VAL A 60 -1.53 -28.49 5.27
C VAL A 60 -0.76 -28.99 6.49
N ALA A 61 0.50 -28.63 6.57
CA ALA A 61 1.36 -28.85 7.72
C ALA A 61 2.12 -27.57 8.07
N ASP A 62 2.19 -27.22 9.34
CA ASP A 62 2.88 -26.01 9.84
C ASP A 62 2.52 -24.71 9.07
N GLY A 63 1.22 -24.56 8.75
CA GLY A 63 0.71 -23.41 8.02
C GLY A 63 1.06 -23.36 6.53
N LYS A 64 1.65 -24.45 5.97
CA LYS A 64 2.02 -24.55 4.56
C LYS A 64 1.23 -25.64 3.85
N ILE A 65 0.86 -25.40 2.60
CA ILE A 65 0.32 -26.41 1.71
C ILE A 65 1.47 -27.36 1.31
N VAL A 66 1.32 -28.64 1.65
CA VAL A 66 2.33 -29.68 1.34
C VAL A 66 1.91 -30.60 0.20
N ALA A 67 0.61 -30.74 -0.05
CA ALA A 67 0.08 -31.49 -1.19
C ALA A 67 -1.34 -31.02 -1.55
N VAL A 68 -1.70 -31.14 -2.83
CA VAL A 68 -3.03 -30.83 -3.37
C VAL A 68 -3.46 -31.94 -4.32
N GLY A 69 -4.75 -32.30 -4.30
CA GLY A 69 -5.28 -33.32 -5.19
C GLY A 69 -6.65 -33.86 -4.75
N SER A 70 -6.79 -35.17 -4.72
CA SER A 70 -7.92 -35.88 -4.14
C SER A 70 -7.49 -36.67 -2.89
N LEU A 71 -8.42 -37.10 -2.03
CA LEU A 71 -8.06 -37.96 -0.90
C LEU A 71 -7.29 -39.21 -1.35
N LYS A 72 -7.65 -39.76 -2.50
CA LYS A 72 -6.96 -40.91 -3.08
C LYS A 72 -5.50 -40.61 -3.46
N SER A 73 -5.27 -39.46 -4.08
CA SER A 73 -3.90 -39.05 -4.46
C SER A 73 -3.05 -38.65 -3.24
N LEU A 74 -3.69 -38.31 -2.11
CA LEU A 74 -3.01 -37.97 -0.84
C LEU A 74 -2.85 -39.14 0.11
N ASP A 75 -3.19 -40.39 -0.31
CA ASP A 75 -3.18 -41.59 0.55
C ASP A 75 -1.80 -41.88 1.18
N SER A 76 -0.71 -41.62 0.47
CA SER A 76 0.65 -41.76 1.02
C SER A 76 0.95 -40.78 2.17
N TRP A 77 0.47 -39.56 2.07
CA TRP A 77 0.56 -38.58 3.16
C TRP A 77 -0.27 -38.97 4.36
N ILE A 78 -1.50 -39.51 4.12
CA ILE A 78 -2.40 -39.97 5.15
C ILE A 78 -1.77 -41.10 5.96
N LYS A 79 -1.14 -42.05 5.28
CA LYS A 79 -0.55 -43.26 5.91
C LYS A 79 0.78 -43.02 6.61
N GLN A 80 1.56 -42.04 6.17
CA GLN A 80 2.90 -41.79 6.68
C GLN A 80 2.97 -40.77 7.82
N THR A 81 1.85 -40.07 8.10
CA THR A 81 1.80 -38.97 9.08
C THR A 81 0.65 -39.16 10.05
N ASN A 82 0.72 -38.51 11.21
CA ASN A 82 -0.43 -38.36 12.13
C ASN A 82 -1.41 -37.34 11.54
N SER A 83 -2.16 -37.76 10.52
CA SER A 83 -3.05 -36.90 9.74
C SER A 83 -4.48 -36.87 10.31
N ARG A 84 -5.09 -35.68 10.23
CA ARG A 84 -6.51 -35.47 10.49
C ARG A 84 -7.22 -35.04 9.22
N ILE A 85 -8.28 -35.72 8.83
CA ILE A 85 -9.14 -35.28 7.71
C ILE A 85 -10.22 -34.36 8.28
N ASP A 86 -10.26 -33.14 7.77
CA ASP A 86 -11.23 -32.11 8.13
C ASP A 86 -12.24 -31.92 7.00
N ARG A 87 -13.50 -32.27 7.27
CA ARG A 87 -14.58 -32.26 6.27
C ARG A 87 -15.49 -31.02 6.33
N ARG A 88 -15.13 -30.00 7.13
CA ARG A 88 -15.97 -28.78 7.31
C ARG A 88 -16.30 -28.08 5.99
N PHE A 89 -15.47 -28.26 4.96
CA PHE A 89 -15.61 -27.59 3.67
C PHE A 89 -16.10 -28.54 2.56
N GLU A 90 -16.57 -29.76 2.87
CA GLU A 90 -16.93 -30.77 1.88
C GLU A 90 -18.01 -30.29 0.89
N GLY A 91 -18.93 -29.42 1.33
CA GLY A 91 -19.93 -28.77 0.48
C GLY A 91 -19.53 -27.38 -0.07
N LYS A 92 -18.32 -26.92 0.18
CA LYS A 92 -17.85 -25.56 -0.14
C LYS A 92 -16.79 -25.56 -1.24
N VAL A 93 -16.54 -24.38 -1.81
CA VAL A 93 -15.39 -24.13 -2.67
C VAL A 93 -14.28 -23.52 -1.82
N ILE A 94 -13.07 -24.04 -1.93
CA ILE A 94 -11.86 -23.47 -1.36
C ILE A 94 -11.07 -22.84 -2.50
N MET A 95 -10.51 -21.67 -2.27
CA MET A 95 -9.61 -20.98 -3.17
C MET A 95 -8.51 -20.25 -2.37
N PRO A 96 -7.38 -19.88 -2.99
CA PRO A 96 -6.41 -19.00 -2.36
C PRO A 96 -7.07 -17.71 -1.86
N GLY A 97 -6.62 -17.21 -0.71
CA GLY A 97 -7.04 -15.90 -0.24
C GLY A 97 -6.58 -14.80 -1.20
N PHE A 98 -7.38 -13.75 -1.32
CA PHE A 98 -7.02 -12.63 -2.17
C PHE A 98 -5.80 -11.88 -1.62
N ILE A 99 -5.05 -11.29 -2.53
CA ILE A 99 -3.96 -10.36 -2.23
C ILE A 99 -4.43 -8.98 -2.67
N ASP A 100 -4.48 -8.05 -1.74
CA ASP A 100 -4.68 -6.64 -2.08
C ASP A 100 -3.32 -5.99 -2.29
N PRO A 101 -2.97 -5.62 -3.52
CA PRO A 101 -1.64 -5.12 -3.83
C PRO A 101 -1.42 -3.65 -3.46
N HIS A 102 -2.47 -2.91 -3.07
CA HIS A 102 -2.38 -1.50 -2.75
C HIS A 102 -3.41 -1.07 -1.72
N VAL A 103 -3.02 -1.05 -0.47
CA VAL A 103 -3.78 -0.46 0.63
C VAL A 103 -2.89 0.43 1.49
N HIS A 104 -3.51 1.12 2.44
CA HIS A 104 -2.84 1.86 3.51
C HIS A 104 -3.51 1.49 4.83
N PRO A 105 -3.10 0.41 5.52
CA PRO A 105 -3.78 -0.10 6.72
C PRO A 105 -3.98 0.95 7.82
N SER A 106 -3.05 1.87 7.95
CA SER A 106 -3.09 2.97 8.92
C SER A 106 -4.21 3.98 8.63
N LEU A 107 -4.55 4.20 7.36
CA LEU A 107 -5.61 5.14 6.99
C LEU A 107 -6.99 4.67 7.47
N PRO A 108 -7.52 3.49 7.10
CA PRO A 108 -8.77 3.01 7.67
C PRO A 108 -8.69 2.80 9.19
N ALA A 109 -7.52 2.47 9.75
CA ALA A 109 -7.34 2.38 11.19
C ALA A 109 -7.61 3.72 11.89
N VAL A 110 -7.17 4.83 11.31
CA VAL A 110 -7.42 6.18 11.79
C VAL A 110 -8.85 6.60 11.48
N LEU A 111 -9.31 6.45 10.23
CA LEU A 111 -10.56 7.04 9.76
C LEU A 111 -11.81 6.38 10.32
N THR A 112 -11.80 5.06 10.55
CA THR A 112 -12.94 4.37 11.15
C THR A 112 -13.22 4.79 12.61
N GLN A 113 -12.38 5.67 13.18
CA GLN A 113 -12.60 6.31 14.48
C GLN A 113 -13.36 7.65 14.39
N PHE A 114 -13.55 8.19 13.19
CA PHE A 114 -14.16 9.50 12.94
C PHE A 114 -15.56 9.38 12.34
N ALA A 115 -16.24 10.51 12.23
CA ALA A 115 -17.51 10.57 11.54
C ALA A 115 -17.31 10.31 10.05
N PHE A 116 -18.22 9.52 9.46
CA PHE A 116 -18.15 9.15 8.06
C PHE A 116 -19.27 9.84 7.30
N ILE A 117 -18.95 10.83 6.48
CA ILE A 117 -19.90 11.61 5.69
C ILE A 117 -19.33 11.76 4.28
N ALA A 118 -19.66 10.83 3.41
CA ALA A 118 -19.21 10.79 2.02
C ALA A 118 -20.38 11.02 1.05
N PRO A 119 -20.14 11.29 -0.23
CA PRO A 119 -21.22 11.37 -1.23
C PRO A 119 -21.89 10.01 -1.48
N ASP A 120 -21.17 8.92 -1.28
CA ASP A 120 -21.63 7.56 -1.54
C ASP A 120 -22.08 6.86 -0.25
N ASP A 121 -22.91 5.82 -0.41
CA ASP A 121 -23.27 4.91 0.67
C ASP A 121 -22.06 4.01 1.01
N TRP A 122 -21.79 3.84 2.31
CA TRP A 122 -20.72 2.96 2.79
C TRP A 122 -21.24 1.98 3.84
N SER A 123 -20.85 0.71 3.69
CA SER A 123 -21.07 -0.35 4.66
C SER A 123 -19.72 -0.75 5.25
N LEU A 124 -19.52 -0.44 6.53
CA LEU A 124 -18.28 -0.69 7.27
C LEU A 124 -18.55 -1.61 8.47
N PRO A 125 -17.54 -2.23 9.07
CA PRO A 125 -17.71 -2.98 10.31
C PRO A 125 -18.32 -2.17 11.46
N THR A 126 -18.21 -0.83 11.39
CA THR A 126 -18.74 0.12 12.38
C THR A 126 -20.20 0.52 12.12
N GLY A 127 -20.78 0.17 10.98
CA GLY A 127 -22.17 0.46 10.63
C GLY A 127 -22.40 0.88 9.18
N GLU A 128 -23.64 1.26 8.90
CA GLU A 128 -24.08 1.77 7.61
C GLU A 128 -24.01 3.30 7.60
N PHE A 129 -23.44 3.86 6.52
CA PHE A 129 -23.23 5.29 6.36
C PHE A 129 -23.87 5.74 5.03
N PRO A 130 -25.13 6.21 5.06
CA PRO A 130 -25.80 6.70 3.85
C PRO A 130 -25.07 7.92 3.28
N GLY A 131 -24.99 8.00 1.95
CA GLY A 131 -24.35 9.11 1.25
C GLY A 131 -25.07 10.45 1.44
N ALA A 132 -24.28 11.52 1.55
CA ALA A 132 -24.75 12.90 1.52
C ALA A 132 -24.35 13.52 0.18
N LYS A 133 -25.32 13.68 -0.74
CA LYS A 133 -25.04 14.03 -2.15
C LYS A 133 -25.22 15.50 -2.47
N THR A 134 -25.61 16.31 -1.50
CA THR A 134 -25.80 17.76 -1.67
C THR A 134 -25.19 18.55 -0.52
N PRO A 135 -24.86 19.84 -0.71
CA PRO A 135 -24.33 20.69 0.35
C PRO A 135 -25.22 20.72 1.59
N GLU A 136 -26.54 20.81 1.41
CA GLU A 136 -27.51 20.90 2.50
C GLU A 136 -27.53 19.62 3.34
N ALA A 137 -27.57 18.44 2.66
CA ALA A 137 -27.54 17.13 3.33
C ALA A 137 -26.23 16.91 4.08
N TYR A 138 -25.12 17.36 3.51
CA TYR A 138 -23.81 17.28 4.15
C TYR A 138 -23.73 18.13 5.41
N ILE A 139 -24.11 19.41 5.32
CA ILE A 139 -24.10 20.37 6.46
C ILE A 139 -25.05 19.91 7.58
N GLU A 140 -26.24 19.42 7.23
CA GLU A 140 -27.22 18.91 8.22
C GLU A 140 -26.59 17.74 8.99
N ARG A 141 -26.01 16.76 8.28
CA ARG A 141 -25.37 15.60 8.91
C ARG A 141 -24.14 15.98 9.71
N LEU A 142 -23.30 16.89 9.17
CA LEU A 142 -22.13 17.42 9.86
C LEU A 142 -22.52 18.02 11.22
N LYS A 143 -23.54 18.88 11.25
CA LYS A 143 -24.09 19.48 12.49
C LYS A 143 -24.62 18.41 13.45
N GLN A 144 -25.39 17.45 12.93
CA GLN A 144 -25.96 16.38 13.74
C GLN A 144 -24.86 15.57 14.45
N LEU A 145 -23.83 15.15 13.73
CA LEU A 145 -22.75 14.32 14.27
C LEU A 145 -21.78 15.13 15.14
N ALA A 146 -21.50 16.37 14.77
CA ALA A 146 -20.68 17.27 15.58
C ALA A 146 -21.32 17.54 16.97
N ASN A 147 -22.64 17.70 17.04
CA ASN A 147 -23.37 17.86 18.30
C ASN A 147 -23.31 16.60 19.20
N GLN A 148 -23.08 15.43 18.63
CA GLN A 148 -22.92 14.16 19.36
C GLN A 148 -21.48 13.94 19.85
N HIS A 149 -20.53 14.75 19.40
CA HIS A 149 -19.13 14.65 19.79
C HIS A 149 -18.91 15.15 21.21
N THR A 150 -18.59 14.23 22.11
CA THR A 150 -18.45 14.53 23.55
C THR A 150 -17.02 14.73 24.01
N ASP A 151 -16.04 14.16 23.32
CA ASP A 151 -14.62 14.29 23.67
C ASP A 151 -14.10 15.67 23.22
N LYS A 152 -13.97 16.57 24.18
CA LYS A 152 -13.49 17.95 23.93
C LYS A 152 -11.96 18.07 23.87
N THR A 153 -11.24 16.98 24.07
CA THR A 153 -9.77 16.98 24.00
C THR A 153 -9.23 16.83 22.59
N ILE A 154 -10.09 16.45 21.65
CA ILE A 154 -9.77 16.31 20.23
C ILE A 154 -10.82 17.03 19.38
N PRO A 155 -10.50 17.52 18.18
CA PRO A 155 -11.47 18.07 17.28
C PRO A 155 -12.49 16.99 16.82
N PHE A 156 -13.72 17.41 16.53
CA PHE A 156 -14.61 16.59 15.73
C PHE A 156 -14.05 16.50 14.31
N ILE A 157 -13.84 15.29 13.82
CA ILE A 157 -13.31 15.06 12.47
C ILE A 157 -14.34 14.27 11.66
N ALA A 158 -14.68 14.80 10.48
CA ALA A 158 -15.52 14.12 9.51
C ALA A 158 -14.71 13.78 8.26
N TRP A 159 -14.66 12.50 7.89
CA TRP A 159 -14.06 12.06 6.63
C TRP A 159 -15.10 11.94 5.53
N GLY A 160 -14.68 12.20 4.30
CA GLY A 160 -15.47 11.99 3.09
C GLY A 160 -15.91 13.27 2.40
N TYR A 161 -15.50 14.44 2.92
CA TYR A 161 -15.78 15.72 2.28
C TYR A 161 -15.23 15.77 0.85
N HIS A 162 -16.02 16.34 -0.06
CA HIS A 162 -15.59 16.65 -1.43
C HIS A 162 -16.37 17.86 -1.97
N PRO A 163 -15.68 18.92 -2.41
CA PRO A 163 -16.34 20.19 -2.79
C PRO A 163 -17.32 20.06 -3.97
N LEU A 164 -17.11 19.10 -4.87
CA LEU A 164 -18.01 18.87 -6.00
C LEU A 164 -19.45 18.53 -5.57
N TRP A 165 -19.63 17.80 -4.47
CA TRP A 165 -20.93 17.41 -3.93
C TRP A 165 -21.37 18.27 -2.75
N HIS A 166 -20.40 18.66 -1.92
CA HIS A 166 -20.69 19.27 -0.62
C HIS A 166 -20.56 20.80 -0.61
N GLY A 167 -20.20 21.40 -1.77
CA GLY A 167 -19.91 22.83 -1.85
C GLY A 167 -18.56 23.16 -1.22
N THR A 168 -18.16 24.42 -1.32
CA THR A 168 -16.92 24.92 -0.74
C THR A 168 -17.08 25.16 0.76
N LEU A 169 -16.25 24.51 1.57
CA LEU A 169 -16.19 24.68 3.01
C LEU A 169 -14.72 24.81 3.40
N PHE A 170 -14.30 26.05 3.67
CA PHE A 170 -12.98 26.35 4.22
C PHE A 170 -13.10 26.84 5.66
N ARG A 171 -12.03 27.42 6.18
CA ARG A 171 -11.90 27.90 7.56
C ARG A 171 -13.01 28.86 7.95
N GLU A 172 -13.32 29.84 7.08
CA GLU A 172 -14.32 30.87 7.35
C GLU A 172 -15.72 30.24 7.48
N GLU A 173 -16.16 29.48 6.47
CA GLU A 173 -17.47 28.84 6.47
C GLU A 173 -17.63 27.83 7.63
N LEU A 174 -16.57 27.08 7.93
CA LEU A 174 -16.58 26.15 9.06
C LEU A 174 -16.61 26.88 10.40
N THR A 175 -15.94 28.03 10.53
CA THR A 175 -15.98 28.83 11.75
C THR A 175 -17.34 29.48 11.96
N GLU A 176 -18.01 29.95 10.88
CA GLU A 176 -19.38 30.42 10.97
C GLU A 176 -20.39 29.34 11.40
N LEU A 177 -20.23 28.13 10.86
CA LEU A 177 -21.06 26.98 11.21
C LEU A 177 -20.82 26.46 12.64
N PHE A 178 -19.58 26.54 13.12
CA PHE A 178 -19.11 25.99 14.40
C PHE A 178 -18.14 26.97 15.11
N PRO A 179 -18.64 28.10 15.62
CA PRO A 179 -17.77 29.15 16.18
C PRO A 179 -16.96 28.69 17.38
N ASP A 180 -17.53 27.85 18.25
CA ASP A 180 -16.89 27.39 19.49
C ASP A 180 -16.48 25.93 19.47
N GLN A 181 -16.90 25.18 18.45
CA GLN A 181 -16.60 23.75 18.37
C GLN A 181 -15.44 23.48 17.41
N PRO A 182 -14.36 22.78 17.87
CA PRO A 182 -13.30 22.34 17.00
C PRO A 182 -13.79 21.35 15.96
N VAL A 183 -13.74 21.72 14.67
CA VAL A 183 -14.20 20.88 13.55
C VAL A 183 -13.13 20.81 12.47
N MET A 184 -12.90 19.62 11.97
CA MET A 184 -12.03 19.35 10.83
C MET A 184 -12.72 18.48 9.80
N LEU A 185 -12.51 18.80 8.53
CA LEU A 185 -12.95 17.99 7.41
C LEU A 185 -11.75 17.28 6.79
N TRP A 186 -11.82 15.95 6.75
CA TRP A 186 -10.85 15.17 5.99
C TRP A 186 -11.43 14.86 4.62
N HIS A 187 -10.74 15.33 3.60
CA HIS A 187 -11.18 15.14 2.21
C HIS A 187 -11.24 13.67 1.84
N ARG A 188 -12.14 13.31 0.92
CA ARG A 188 -12.36 11.95 0.47
C ARG A 188 -11.11 11.29 -0.14
N SER A 189 -10.22 12.10 -0.70
CA SER A 189 -8.93 11.64 -1.25
C SER A 189 -7.92 11.16 -0.20
N PHE A 190 -8.10 11.49 1.07
CA PHE A 190 -7.13 11.43 2.18
C PHE A 190 -6.00 12.48 2.12
N HIS A 191 -5.85 13.17 1.02
CA HIS A 191 -4.74 14.08 0.76
C HIS A 191 -4.96 15.50 1.27
N GLU A 192 -6.12 15.80 1.88
CA GLU A 192 -6.46 17.16 2.32
C GLU A 192 -7.18 17.15 3.67
N LEU A 193 -6.83 18.12 4.51
CA LEU A 193 -7.52 18.47 5.75
C LEU A 193 -7.87 19.94 5.76
N ILE A 194 -9.06 20.27 6.22
CA ILE A 194 -9.54 21.64 6.44
C ILE A 194 -9.92 21.78 7.91
N ALA A 195 -9.54 22.88 8.54
CA ALA A 195 -9.77 23.13 9.96
C ALA A 195 -10.37 24.51 10.19
N ASN A 196 -11.35 24.62 11.11
CA ASN A 196 -11.87 25.88 11.58
C ASN A 196 -10.98 26.52 12.66
N ASP A 197 -11.27 27.75 13.06
CA ASP A 197 -10.52 28.50 14.10
C ASP A 197 -10.42 27.73 15.41
N ALA A 198 -11.54 27.16 15.87
CA ALA A 198 -11.57 26.42 17.12
C ALA A 198 -10.68 25.17 17.08
N ALA A 199 -10.61 24.45 15.94
CA ALA A 199 -9.71 23.31 15.78
C ALA A 199 -8.25 23.73 15.73
N LEU A 200 -7.90 24.77 14.99
CA LEU A 200 -6.52 25.29 14.94
C LEU A 200 -6.06 25.73 16.33
N ASN A 201 -6.92 26.42 17.08
CA ASN A 201 -6.63 26.84 18.45
C ASN A 201 -6.46 25.63 19.39
N LEU A 202 -7.35 24.64 19.34
CA LEU A 202 -7.25 23.44 20.16
C LEU A 202 -5.94 22.67 19.91
N LEU A 203 -5.53 22.57 18.65
CA LEU A 203 -4.30 21.88 18.27
C LEU A 203 -3.02 22.73 18.47
N GLY A 204 -3.17 24.00 18.84
CA GLY A 204 -2.05 24.93 18.96
C GLY A 204 -1.30 25.14 17.64
N VAL A 205 -2.04 25.16 16.51
CA VAL A 205 -1.51 25.45 15.18
C VAL A 205 -1.53 26.95 14.94
N THR A 206 -0.42 27.48 14.50
CA THR A 206 -0.25 28.91 14.17
C THR A 206 0.24 29.06 12.73
N GLU A 207 0.10 30.26 12.15
CA GLU A 207 0.63 30.54 10.82
C GLU A 207 2.15 30.32 10.73
N ALA A 208 2.86 30.53 11.83
CA ALA A 208 4.31 30.30 11.89
C ALA A 208 4.69 28.82 11.73
N ASP A 209 3.83 27.90 12.13
CA ASP A 209 4.05 26.45 11.94
C ASP A 209 4.03 26.05 10.44
N LEU A 210 3.47 26.90 9.57
CA LEU A 210 3.35 26.62 8.13
C LEU A 210 4.58 27.08 7.32
N VAL A 211 5.52 27.76 7.95
CA VAL A 211 6.76 28.17 7.29
C VAL A 211 7.56 26.95 6.85
N GLY A 212 7.85 26.88 5.55
CA GLY A 212 8.51 25.71 4.93
C GLY A 212 7.56 24.61 4.45
N HIS A 213 6.25 24.80 4.59
CA HIS A 213 5.22 23.88 4.09
C HIS A 213 4.38 24.56 2.99
N PRO A 214 4.84 24.58 1.72
CA PRO A 214 4.21 25.37 0.66
C PRO A 214 2.79 24.89 0.28
N LEU A 215 2.45 23.66 0.62
CA LEU A 215 1.13 23.05 0.33
C LEU A 215 0.16 23.24 1.50
N THR A 216 0.16 24.47 2.05
CA THR A 216 -0.74 24.92 3.11
C THR A 216 -1.33 26.28 2.77
N ASN A 217 -2.56 26.54 3.22
CA ASN A 217 -3.18 27.85 3.10
C ASN A 217 -3.82 28.23 4.44
N TRP A 218 -3.16 29.13 5.18
CA TRP A 218 -3.61 29.57 6.49
C TRP A 218 -4.98 30.22 6.47
N ALA A 219 -5.22 31.12 5.50
CA ALA A 219 -6.50 31.82 5.39
C ALA A 219 -7.68 30.87 5.17
N LYS A 220 -7.44 29.79 4.42
CA LYS A 220 -8.44 28.73 4.17
C LYS A 220 -8.44 27.62 5.23
N GLY A 221 -7.52 27.63 6.19
CA GLY A 221 -7.33 26.50 7.12
C GLY A 221 -7.07 25.18 6.40
N HIS A 222 -6.44 25.23 5.22
CA HIS A 222 -6.33 24.11 4.28
C HIS A 222 -4.89 23.57 4.23
N PHE A 223 -4.77 22.27 4.44
CA PHE A 223 -3.53 21.51 4.45
C PHE A 223 -3.68 20.38 3.44
N TYR A 224 -2.82 20.30 2.45
CA TYR A 224 -2.94 19.30 1.38
C TYR A 224 -1.58 18.72 1.01
N GLU A 225 -1.59 17.46 0.54
CA GLU A 225 -0.39 16.70 0.21
C GLU A 225 0.68 16.76 1.31
N ASN A 226 1.93 17.09 0.95
CA ASN A 226 3.02 17.26 1.93
C ASN A 226 2.75 18.36 2.96
N GLY A 227 1.78 19.24 2.75
CA GLY A 227 1.34 20.23 3.74
C GLY A 227 0.72 19.60 4.99
N LEU A 228 0.23 18.35 4.88
CA LEU A 228 -0.26 17.59 6.03
C LEU A 228 0.83 17.36 7.09
N TYR A 229 2.10 17.31 6.71
CA TYR A 229 3.23 17.19 7.67
C TYR A 229 3.39 18.39 8.61
N ALA A 230 2.77 19.54 8.30
CA ALA A 230 2.70 20.66 9.26
C ALA A 230 1.64 20.41 10.36
N LEU A 231 0.58 19.65 10.06
CA LEU A 231 -0.58 19.45 10.92
C LEU A 231 -0.51 18.12 11.72
N ILE A 232 -0.14 17.02 11.08
CA ILE A 232 -0.16 15.68 11.67
C ILE A 232 0.60 15.59 13.01
N PRO A 233 1.80 16.21 13.19
CA PRO A 233 2.50 16.18 14.48
C PRO A 233 1.72 16.85 15.62
N LYS A 234 0.77 17.73 15.32
CA LYS A 234 -0.12 18.37 16.30
C LYS A 234 -1.35 17.49 16.67
N MET A 235 -1.46 16.30 16.06
CA MET A 235 -2.58 15.37 16.23
C MET A 235 -2.12 14.02 16.83
N PRO A 236 -1.49 13.99 18.00
CA PRO A 236 -0.94 12.76 18.58
C PRO A 236 -2.01 11.70 18.88
N PHE A 237 -3.28 12.10 19.03
CA PHE A 237 -4.41 11.19 19.22
C PHE A 237 -4.62 10.23 18.04
N LEU A 238 -4.10 10.53 16.85
CA LEU A 238 -4.15 9.61 15.70
C LEU A 238 -3.41 8.30 16.00
N PHE A 239 -2.40 8.34 16.85
CA PHE A 239 -1.57 7.21 17.26
C PHE A 239 -1.82 6.75 18.70
N ASP A 240 -2.94 7.19 19.31
CA ASP A 240 -3.34 6.60 20.58
C ASP A 240 -3.53 5.09 20.42
N PRO A 241 -2.81 4.25 21.20
CA PRO A 241 -2.79 2.80 20.97
C PRO A 241 -4.17 2.14 21.04
N ALA A 242 -5.06 2.62 21.91
CA ALA A 242 -6.39 2.05 22.05
C ALA A 242 -7.28 2.40 20.84
N ARG A 243 -7.23 3.66 20.39
CA ARG A 243 -7.96 4.13 19.21
C ARG A 243 -7.45 3.46 17.94
N PHE A 244 -6.14 3.52 17.70
CA PHE A 244 -5.53 2.90 16.54
C PHE A 244 -5.74 1.39 16.51
N GLY A 245 -5.58 0.70 17.64
CA GLY A 245 -5.81 -0.74 17.76
C GLY A 245 -7.25 -1.13 17.40
N LYS A 246 -8.25 -0.34 17.85
CA LYS A 246 -9.66 -0.54 17.47
C LYS A 246 -9.87 -0.34 15.96
N GLY A 247 -9.28 0.71 15.39
CA GLY A 247 -9.36 0.96 13.96
C GLY A 247 -8.66 -0.12 13.13
N MET A 248 -7.51 -0.62 13.58
CA MET A 248 -6.86 -1.77 12.94
C MET A 248 -7.70 -3.05 12.98
N GLN A 249 -8.47 -3.28 14.07
CA GLN A 249 -9.43 -4.38 14.11
C GLN A 249 -10.53 -4.20 13.05
N ASN A 250 -11.03 -2.98 12.85
CA ASN A 250 -11.97 -2.68 11.77
C ASN A 250 -11.35 -2.98 10.39
N PHE A 251 -10.12 -2.53 10.15
CA PHE A 251 -9.39 -2.85 8.92
C PHE A 251 -9.26 -4.36 8.70
N ILE A 252 -8.80 -5.10 9.71
CA ILE A 252 -8.68 -6.56 9.64
C ILE A 252 -10.03 -7.21 9.32
N GLN A 253 -11.12 -6.73 9.91
CA GLN A 253 -12.46 -7.23 9.61
C GLN A 253 -12.88 -6.94 8.17
N MET A 254 -12.59 -5.74 7.65
CA MET A 254 -12.87 -5.37 6.25
C MET A 254 -12.14 -6.29 5.27
N VAL A 255 -10.83 -6.48 5.45
CA VAL A 255 -10.03 -7.35 4.55
C VAL A 255 -10.47 -8.81 4.67
N HIS A 256 -10.83 -9.27 5.87
CA HIS A 256 -11.35 -10.61 6.09
C HIS A 256 -12.69 -10.83 5.39
N GLN A 257 -13.63 -9.89 5.49
CA GLN A 257 -14.92 -9.94 4.80
C GLN A 257 -14.76 -9.93 3.28
N GLY A 258 -13.75 -9.23 2.76
CA GLY A 258 -13.36 -9.23 1.35
C GLY A 258 -12.62 -10.50 0.89
N GLY A 259 -12.31 -11.42 1.80
CA GLY A 259 -11.51 -12.62 1.48
C GLY A 259 -10.02 -12.34 1.25
N VAL A 260 -9.55 -11.14 1.63
CA VAL A 260 -8.13 -10.76 1.53
C VAL A 260 -7.35 -11.39 2.67
N THR A 261 -6.26 -12.07 2.35
CA THR A 261 -5.35 -12.70 3.31
C THR A 261 -3.95 -12.10 3.34
N THR A 262 -3.65 -11.28 2.35
CA THR A 262 -2.39 -10.52 2.27
C THR A 262 -2.69 -9.12 1.75
N ALA A 263 -2.33 -8.11 2.51
CA ALA A 263 -2.49 -6.69 2.16
C ALA A 263 -1.11 -6.04 2.06
N LEU A 264 -0.87 -5.31 0.97
CA LEU A 264 0.37 -4.56 0.75
C LEU A 264 0.14 -3.09 1.09
N ASP A 265 0.78 -2.62 2.14
CA ASP A 265 0.81 -1.19 2.47
C ASP A 265 1.76 -0.47 1.50
N MET A 266 1.22 0.39 0.66
CA MET A 266 1.99 1.15 -0.32
C MET A 266 2.42 2.53 0.17
N GLY A 267 2.62 2.71 1.49
CA GLY A 267 3.00 4.01 2.02
C GLY A 267 3.23 4.05 3.53
N THR A 268 4.01 3.11 4.05
CA THR A 268 4.39 3.13 5.48
C THR A 268 5.19 4.39 5.80
N GLY A 269 4.73 5.15 6.78
CA GLY A 269 5.31 6.42 7.19
C GLY A 269 4.52 7.66 6.75
N VAL A 270 3.37 7.49 6.07
CA VAL A 270 2.56 8.64 5.58
C VAL A 270 2.15 9.63 6.68
N PHE A 271 2.15 9.23 7.94
CA PHE A 271 1.87 10.09 9.08
C PHE A 271 3.14 10.70 9.73
N GLY A 272 4.33 10.49 9.17
CA GLY A 272 5.59 11.05 9.67
C GLY A 272 6.14 10.42 10.95
N ASN A 273 5.57 9.30 11.41
CA ASN A 273 6.05 8.52 12.56
C ASN A 273 6.02 7.02 12.26
N PRO A 274 6.88 6.52 11.36
CA PRO A 274 6.85 5.15 10.88
C PRO A 274 7.07 4.12 11.99
N ASP A 275 7.95 4.38 12.97
CA ASP A 275 8.21 3.42 14.04
C ASP A 275 6.97 3.19 14.92
N ALA A 276 6.23 4.25 15.26
CA ALA A 276 4.96 4.12 15.98
C ALA A 276 3.91 3.38 15.16
N GLU A 277 3.78 3.75 13.89
CA GLU A 277 2.86 3.11 12.94
C GLU A 277 3.13 1.60 12.80
N ILE A 278 4.37 1.22 12.52
CA ILE A 278 4.82 -0.18 12.38
C ILE A 278 4.53 -0.97 13.66
N ASN A 279 4.88 -0.40 14.84
CA ASN A 279 4.66 -1.06 16.11
C ASN A 279 3.18 -1.27 16.41
N LEU A 280 2.32 -0.30 16.12
CA LEU A 280 0.86 -0.42 16.30
C LEU A 280 0.24 -1.44 15.34
N ILE A 281 0.64 -1.45 14.07
CA ILE A 281 0.20 -2.45 13.08
C ILE A 281 0.65 -3.84 13.54
N ARG A 282 1.94 -4.01 13.88
CA ARG A 282 2.49 -5.28 14.33
C ARG A 282 1.77 -5.81 15.56
N HIS A 283 1.64 -4.98 16.59
CA HIS A 283 0.96 -5.39 17.82
C HIS A 283 -0.47 -5.88 17.55
N THR A 284 -1.24 -5.15 16.73
CA THR A 284 -2.63 -5.50 16.45
C THR A 284 -2.75 -6.73 15.57
N VAL A 285 -1.96 -6.82 14.49
CA VAL A 285 -2.02 -7.96 13.56
C VAL A 285 -1.54 -9.25 14.23
N GLU A 286 -0.48 -9.20 15.01
CA GLU A 286 0.09 -10.38 15.67
C GLU A 286 -0.75 -10.87 16.86
N SER A 287 -1.37 -9.97 17.62
CA SER A 287 -2.26 -10.33 18.72
C SER A 287 -3.63 -10.83 18.25
N SER A 288 -4.02 -10.51 17.02
CA SER A 288 -5.32 -10.93 16.47
C SER A 288 -5.29 -12.38 16.00
N GLN A 289 -6.47 -13.02 15.97
CA GLN A 289 -6.67 -14.35 15.37
C GLN A 289 -6.93 -14.25 13.85
N ALA A 290 -6.88 -13.05 13.27
CA ALA A 290 -7.18 -12.83 11.87
C ALA A 290 -6.15 -13.51 10.95
N PRO A 291 -6.57 -14.16 9.87
CA PRO A 291 -5.68 -14.83 8.92
C PRO A 291 -5.11 -13.84 7.88
N ALA A 292 -4.65 -12.69 8.36
CA ALA A 292 -4.12 -11.64 7.49
C ALA A 292 -2.60 -11.45 7.66
N ARG A 293 -1.94 -11.14 6.56
CA ARG A 293 -0.56 -10.62 6.51
C ARG A 293 -0.58 -9.20 6.02
N VAL A 294 0.34 -8.39 6.51
CA VAL A 294 0.58 -7.04 6.02
C VAL A 294 2.03 -6.94 5.58
N ILE A 295 2.24 -6.54 4.34
CA ILE A 295 3.57 -6.26 3.80
C ILE A 295 3.70 -4.74 3.75
N LEU A 296 4.69 -4.20 4.41
CA LEU A 296 4.92 -2.78 4.58
C LEU A 296 5.91 -2.28 3.54
N THR A 297 5.61 -1.14 2.91
CA THR A 297 6.46 -0.52 1.89
C THR A 297 6.85 0.89 2.32
N PRO A 298 8.14 1.16 2.57
CA PRO A 298 8.60 2.49 2.96
C PRO A 298 8.39 3.50 1.84
N ILE A 299 8.00 4.73 2.21
CA ILE A 299 7.68 5.81 1.28
C ILE A 299 8.74 6.92 1.31
N ILE A 300 9.11 7.42 0.13
CA ILE A 300 10.15 8.46 -0.03
C ILE A 300 9.84 9.74 0.77
N THR A 301 8.57 10.15 0.80
CA THR A 301 8.17 11.42 1.43
C THR A 301 8.39 11.44 2.95
N ASP A 302 8.27 10.29 3.62
CA ASP A 302 8.58 10.16 5.05
C ASP A 302 10.07 10.44 5.33
N PHE A 303 10.96 9.81 4.57
CA PHE A 303 12.40 10.01 4.75
C PHE A 303 12.82 11.44 4.48
N ILE A 304 12.26 12.08 3.45
CA ILE A 304 12.52 13.49 3.12
C ILE A 304 11.99 14.40 4.23
N ALA A 305 10.77 14.18 4.72
CA ALA A 305 10.18 14.97 5.79
C ALA A 305 11.02 14.90 7.08
N ARG A 306 11.56 13.72 7.39
CA ARG A 306 12.46 13.50 8.53
C ARG A 306 13.92 13.92 8.25
N LYS A 307 14.22 14.49 7.08
CA LYS A 307 15.55 14.97 6.66
C LYS A 307 16.63 13.88 6.71
N GLN A 308 16.26 12.61 6.43
CA GLN A 308 17.21 11.51 6.40
C GLN A 308 18.03 11.51 5.11
N THR A 309 19.27 11.04 5.21
CA THR A 309 20.06 10.72 4.01
C THR A 309 19.62 9.38 3.41
N ILE A 310 19.98 9.12 2.16
CA ILE A 310 19.69 7.84 1.50
C ILE A 310 20.32 6.67 2.26
N GLU A 311 21.55 6.83 2.74
CA GLU A 311 22.26 5.80 3.51
C GLU A 311 21.55 5.50 4.82
N GLN A 312 21.06 6.54 5.53
CA GLN A 312 20.25 6.36 6.74
C GLN A 312 18.92 5.65 6.44
N ALA A 313 18.28 5.99 5.33
CA ALA A 313 17.04 5.35 4.91
C ALA A 313 17.24 3.86 4.58
N LEU A 314 18.28 3.50 3.82
CA LEU A 314 18.61 2.11 3.51
C LEU A 314 18.89 1.31 4.79
N GLN A 315 19.68 1.84 5.71
CA GLN A 315 19.95 1.21 7.01
C GLN A 315 18.68 1.02 7.84
N GLN A 316 17.79 2.02 7.84
CA GLN A 316 16.52 1.95 8.56
C GLN A 316 15.60 0.88 7.97
N VAL A 317 15.51 0.79 6.64
CA VAL A 317 14.67 -0.24 5.98
C VAL A 317 15.25 -1.63 6.20
N ASP A 318 16.57 -1.79 6.17
CA ASP A 318 17.22 -3.07 6.49
C ASP A 318 16.90 -3.50 7.93
N LYS A 319 16.96 -2.57 8.91
CA LYS A 319 16.55 -2.84 10.28
C LYS A 319 15.09 -3.30 10.37
N TRP A 320 14.16 -2.57 9.74
CA TRP A 320 12.73 -2.95 9.74
C TRP A 320 12.50 -4.32 9.11
N ARG A 321 13.27 -4.66 8.05
CA ARG A 321 13.20 -5.97 7.39
C ARG A 321 13.70 -7.08 8.31
N ASP A 322 14.80 -6.87 9.05
CA ASP A 322 15.33 -7.84 10.00
C ASP A 322 14.38 -8.09 11.19
N GLU A 323 13.59 -7.09 11.55
CA GLU A 323 12.53 -7.18 12.57
C GLU A 323 11.21 -7.77 12.04
N SER A 324 11.12 -8.15 10.78
CA SER A 324 9.91 -8.68 10.16
C SER A 324 9.49 -10.02 10.76
N SER A 325 8.19 -10.19 10.92
CA SER A 325 7.57 -11.49 11.22
C SER A 325 6.95 -12.08 9.94
N HIS A 326 6.42 -13.30 10.04
CA HIS A 326 5.67 -13.91 8.92
C HIS A 326 4.28 -13.27 8.71
N ARG A 327 3.83 -12.39 9.58
CA ARG A 327 2.52 -11.70 9.50
C ARG A 327 2.63 -10.22 9.20
N VAL A 328 3.69 -9.56 9.69
CA VAL A 328 3.98 -8.14 9.39
C VAL A 328 5.44 -8.07 8.96
N MET A 329 5.66 -7.73 7.72
CA MET A 329 6.99 -7.80 7.12
C MET A 329 7.28 -6.64 6.18
N PHE A 330 8.56 -6.31 6.07
CA PHE A 330 9.09 -5.54 4.96
C PHE A 330 9.75 -6.49 3.97
N ASP A 331 9.46 -6.30 2.69
CA ASP A 331 10.23 -6.92 1.62
C ASP A 331 11.07 -5.86 0.88
N ARG A 332 11.50 -6.17 -0.33
CA ARG A 332 12.32 -5.24 -1.12
C ARG A 332 11.45 -4.37 -2.02
N ARG A 333 10.53 -3.59 -1.44
CA ARG A 333 9.72 -2.57 -2.15
C ARG A 333 10.02 -1.18 -1.62
N PHE A 334 9.95 -0.19 -2.51
CA PHE A 334 10.14 1.21 -2.18
C PHE A 334 9.16 2.07 -2.97
N LYS A 335 8.42 2.95 -2.27
CA LYS A 335 7.38 3.79 -2.86
C LYS A 335 7.88 5.20 -3.16
N LEU A 336 7.75 5.60 -4.42
CA LEU A 336 7.93 6.97 -4.91
C LEU A 336 6.59 7.68 -4.98
N MET A 337 6.62 9.01 -4.83
CA MET A 337 5.50 9.91 -5.03
C MET A 337 5.88 10.89 -6.14
N ILE A 338 5.26 10.79 -7.32
CA ILE A 338 5.62 11.63 -8.47
C ILE A 338 4.75 12.89 -8.50
N ASP A 339 3.44 12.73 -8.58
CA ASP A 339 2.48 13.84 -8.61
C ASP A 339 1.40 13.71 -7.54
N GLY A 340 0.57 14.74 -7.41
CA GLY A 340 -0.49 14.79 -6.41
C GLY A 340 -1.73 13.99 -6.80
N ALA A 341 -2.69 13.93 -5.88
CA ALA A 341 -3.89 13.12 -6.01
C ALA A 341 -4.84 13.66 -7.11
N ILE A 342 -5.31 12.78 -7.98
CA ILE A 342 -6.26 13.14 -9.03
C ILE A 342 -7.60 13.63 -8.46
N TYR A 343 -8.10 13.04 -7.35
CA TYR A 343 -9.34 13.46 -6.70
C TYR A 343 -9.28 14.86 -6.10
N SER A 344 -8.08 15.34 -5.80
CA SER A 344 -7.84 16.70 -5.31
C SER A 344 -7.55 17.71 -6.43
N GLY A 345 -7.57 17.26 -7.70
CA GLY A 345 -7.19 18.10 -8.84
C GLY A 345 -5.69 18.43 -8.87
N LEU A 346 -4.83 17.56 -8.32
CA LEU A 346 -3.40 17.84 -8.16
C LEU A 346 -2.50 16.93 -9.00
N ALA A 347 -3.08 16.10 -9.88
CA ALA A 347 -2.34 15.31 -10.86
C ALA A 347 -1.63 16.22 -11.88
N GLN A 348 -0.47 15.82 -12.36
CA GLN A 348 0.30 16.57 -13.35
C GLN A 348 -0.09 16.18 -14.77
N PHE A 349 -0.76 17.09 -15.45
CA PHE A 349 -1.17 16.93 -16.82
C PHE A 349 -0.30 17.77 -17.78
N LYS A 350 -0.03 17.22 -18.95
CA LYS A 350 0.54 17.95 -20.09
C LYS A 350 -0.52 18.89 -20.68
N PHE A 351 -0.09 19.80 -21.57
CA PHE A 351 -1.03 20.64 -22.32
C PHE A 351 -2.13 19.77 -22.98
N PRO A 352 -3.41 20.15 -22.88
CA PRO A 352 -3.95 21.42 -22.40
C PRO A 352 -4.11 21.57 -20.88
N GLY A 353 -3.83 20.52 -20.06
CA GLY A 353 -3.94 20.60 -18.62
C GLY A 353 -5.38 20.64 -18.11
N TYR A 354 -5.58 21.24 -16.93
CA TYR A 354 -6.88 21.45 -16.34
C TYR A 354 -7.66 22.57 -17.06
N ILE A 355 -8.99 22.44 -17.11
CA ILE A 355 -9.88 23.38 -17.85
C ILE A 355 -9.79 24.81 -17.31
N ASP A 356 -9.60 24.97 -16.01
CA ASP A 356 -9.46 26.27 -15.33
C ASP A 356 -8.02 26.80 -15.32
N GLY A 357 -7.09 26.07 -15.93
CA GLY A 357 -5.71 26.48 -16.10
C GLY A 357 -4.82 26.32 -14.85
N HIS A 358 -5.31 25.73 -13.75
CA HIS A 358 -4.43 25.45 -12.63
C HIS A 358 -3.47 24.30 -12.98
N GLU A 359 -2.36 24.21 -12.27
CA GLU A 359 -1.36 23.17 -12.42
C GLU A 359 -1.46 22.16 -11.27
N GLY A 360 -1.11 20.92 -11.56
CA GLY A 360 -0.93 19.90 -10.52
C GLY A 360 0.31 20.14 -9.65
N VAL A 361 0.60 19.20 -8.78
CA VAL A 361 1.72 19.30 -7.83
C VAL A 361 2.73 18.19 -8.07
N TRP A 362 4.01 18.54 -8.14
CA TRP A 362 5.11 17.58 -8.03
C TRP A 362 5.40 17.31 -6.56
N MET A 363 5.23 16.05 -6.13
CA MET A 363 5.37 15.68 -4.72
C MET A 363 6.82 15.75 -4.22
N VAL A 364 7.76 15.40 -5.10
CA VAL A 364 9.20 15.45 -4.83
C VAL A 364 9.90 16.01 -6.07
N PRO A 365 10.93 16.89 -5.93
CA PRO A 365 11.70 17.38 -7.06
C PRO A 365 12.31 16.24 -7.88
N HIS A 366 12.24 16.28 -9.21
CA HIS A 366 12.62 15.15 -10.08
C HIS A 366 14.06 14.66 -9.85
N LYS A 367 15.02 15.56 -9.65
CA LYS A 367 16.42 15.19 -9.37
C LYS A 367 16.58 14.47 -8.02
N VAL A 368 15.73 14.80 -7.05
CA VAL A 368 15.72 14.09 -5.76
C VAL A 368 15.12 12.71 -5.95
N THR A 369 13.99 12.63 -6.64
CA THR A 369 13.33 11.34 -6.98
C THR A 369 14.30 10.41 -7.71
N GLU A 370 14.99 10.90 -8.74
CA GLU A 370 15.97 10.12 -9.52
C GLU A 370 17.09 9.55 -8.63
N LYS A 371 17.68 10.42 -7.78
CA LYS A 371 18.76 10.01 -6.88
C LYS A 371 18.31 8.92 -5.88
N TRP A 372 17.13 9.09 -5.28
CA TRP A 372 16.57 8.12 -4.35
C TRP A 372 16.17 6.81 -5.05
N ALA A 373 15.51 6.91 -6.21
CA ALA A 373 15.14 5.76 -7.01
C ALA A 373 16.35 4.93 -7.41
N GLN A 374 17.42 5.58 -7.91
CA GLN A 374 18.65 4.89 -8.29
C GLN A 374 19.27 4.13 -7.12
N ALA A 375 19.37 4.74 -5.95
CA ALA A 375 19.99 4.10 -4.79
C ALA A 375 19.20 2.87 -4.31
N PHE A 376 17.87 2.95 -4.26
CA PHE A 376 17.04 1.80 -3.89
C PHE A 376 17.02 0.73 -5.01
N TRP A 377 17.04 1.15 -6.27
CA TRP A 377 17.18 0.24 -7.42
C TRP A 377 18.50 -0.55 -7.36
N ASP A 378 19.62 0.12 -7.12
CA ASP A 378 20.95 -0.50 -6.99
C ASP A 378 21.01 -1.46 -5.79
N ALA A 379 20.26 -1.19 -4.73
CA ALA A 379 20.09 -2.08 -3.58
C ALA A 379 19.10 -3.24 -3.84
N GLY A 380 18.57 -3.38 -5.07
CA GLY A 380 17.69 -4.46 -5.49
C GLY A 380 16.24 -4.33 -5.01
N TYR A 381 15.75 -3.10 -4.83
CA TYR A 381 14.35 -2.84 -4.49
C TYR A 381 13.49 -2.71 -5.74
N GLN A 382 12.31 -3.31 -5.69
CA GLN A 382 11.24 -3.03 -6.64
C GLN A 382 10.68 -1.63 -6.37
N ILE A 383 10.62 -0.80 -7.42
CA ILE A 383 10.09 0.56 -7.30
C ILE A 383 8.58 0.54 -7.59
N HIS A 384 7.83 1.14 -6.70
CA HIS A 384 6.42 1.47 -6.88
C HIS A 384 6.27 2.99 -6.95
N ALA A 385 5.50 3.51 -7.89
CA ALA A 385 5.38 4.95 -8.11
C ALA A 385 3.93 5.40 -8.15
N HIS A 386 3.55 6.29 -7.23
CA HIS A 386 2.31 7.06 -7.33
C HIS A 386 2.40 7.96 -8.56
N THR A 387 1.53 7.73 -9.54
CA THR A 387 1.56 8.35 -10.86
C THR A 387 0.14 8.51 -11.37
N ASN A 388 -0.36 9.71 -11.52
CA ASN A 388 -1.75 9.97 -11.93
C ASN A 388 -1.88 10.56 -13.34
N GLY A 389 -1.12 11.60 -13.66
CA GLY A 389 -1.24 12.30 -14.92
C GLY A 389 -0.24 11.86 -15.98
N ASP A 390 -0.49 12.23 -17.23
CA ASP A 390 0.42 11.95 -18.35
C ASP A 390 1.76 12.71 -18.25
N GLY A 391 1.78 13.84 -17.53
CA GLY A 391 3.01 14.54 -17.18
C GLY A 391 3.89 13.71 -16.25
N SER A 392 3.31 13.12 -15.22
CA SER A 392 4.02 12.25 -14.28
C SER A 392 4.42 10.91 -14.92
N ALA A 393 3.60 10.36 -15.80
CA ALA A 393 3.95 9.16 -16.58
C ALA A 393 5.20 9.39 -17.45
N GLU A 394 5.34 10.56 -18.08
CA GLU A 394 6.55 10.92 -18.85
C GLU A 394 7.81 10.98 -17.96
N VAL A 395 7.68 11.59 -16.78
CA VAL A 395 8.77 11.62 -15.80
C VAL A 395 9.20 10.20 -15.41
N LEU A 396 8.24 9.31 -15.17
CA LEU A 396 8.52 7.93 -14.79
C LEU A 396 9.13 7.11 -15.93
N ILE A 397 8.69 7.31 -17.17
CA ILE A 397 9.31 6.69 -18.36
C ILE A 397 10.79 7.08 -18.47
N ASN A 398 11.09 8.37 -18.31
CA ASN A 398 12.47 8.87 -18.37
C ASN A 398 13.31 8.34 -17.19
N LEU A 399 12.74 8.30 -15.99
CA LEU A 399 13.38 7.71 -14.83
C LEU A 399 13.72 6.24 -15.07
N LEU A 400 12.77 5.44 -15.56
CA LEU A 400 12.99 4.02 -15.81
C LEU A 400 14.05 3.78 -16.89
N LYS A 401 14.07 4.60 -17.96
CA LYS A 401 15.16 4.57 -18.95
C LYS A 401 16.53 4.84 -18.33
N THR A 402 16.61 5.80 -17.40
CA THR A 402 17.84 6.13 -16.68
C THR A 402 18.28 4.97 -15.78
N LEU A 403 17.37 4.42 -14.96
CA LEU A 403 17.63 3.29 -14.07
C LEU A 403 18.15 2.08 -14.86
N GLN A 404 17.49 1.73 -15.96
CA GLN A 404 17.88 0.62 -16.82
C GLN A 404 19.21 0.86 -17.55
N SER A 405 19.52 2.13 -17.91
CA SER A 405 20.81 2.47 -18.51
C SER A 405 21.96 2.34 -17.52
N ASN A 406 21.74 2.72 -16.27
CA ASN A 406 22.76 2.71 -15.22
C ASN A 406 22.96 1.31 -14.63
N THR A 407 21.87 0.61 -14.32
CA THR A 407 21.89 -0.71 -13.68
C THR A 407 20.81 -1.59 -14.31
N PRO A 408 21.11 -2.27 -15.44
CA PRO A 408 20.15 -3.11 -16.15
C PRO A 408 19.58 -4.22 -15.26
N THR A 409 18.25 -4.29 -15.14
CA THR A 409 17.54 -5.28 -14.33
C THR A 409 16.41 -5.90 -15.15
N ALA A 410 16.47 -7.20 -15.46
CA ALA A 410 15.58 -7.86 -16.41
C ALA A 410 14.13 -8.00 -15.88
N ASP A 411 13.94 -8.37 -14.62
CA ASP A 411 12.63 -8.59 -14.00
C ASP A 411 12.42 -7.59 -12.85
N HIS A 412 12.47 -6.31 -13.17
CA HIS A 412 12.43 -5.24 -12.18
C HIS A 412 11.03 -4.94 -11.64
N ARG A 413 9.97 -5.24 -12.42
CA ARG A 413 8.56 -5.03 -12.04
C ARG A 413 8.27 -3.65 -11.46
N LEU A 414 8.89 -2.58 -11.99
CA LEU A 414 8.52 -1.24 -11.60
C LEU A 414 7.03 -1.06 -11.84
N SER A 415 6.29 -0.71 -10.77
CA SER A 415 4.83 -0.65 -10.78
C SER A 415 4.34 0.78 -10.75
N LEU A 416 3.33 1.06 -11.59
CA LEU A 416 2.63 2.34 -11.60
C LEU A 416 1.36 2.20 -10.74
N GLU A 417 1.29 3.03 -9.71
CA GLU A 417 0.13 3.06 -8.81
C GLU A 417 -0.83 4.15 -9.25
N HIS A 418 -2.14 3.87 -9.17
CA HIS A 418 -3.24 4.71 -9.63
C HIS A 418 -3.35 4.80 -11.14
N PHE A 419 -2.33 5.27 -11.83
CA PHE A 419 -2.20 5.30 -13.29
C PHE A 419 -3.47 5.83 -14.00
N ALA A 420 -3.96 6.99 -13.53
CA ALA A 420 -5.30 7.43 -13.81
C ALA A 420 -5.49 7.99 -15.23
N TYR A 421 -4.49 8.66 -15.78
CA TYR A 421 -4.53 9.22 -17.13
C TYR A 421 -3.17 9.14 -17.82
N THR A 422 -3.14 8.49 -18.97
CA THR A 422 -1.94 8.31 -19.81
C THR A 422 -2.32 8.27 -21.27
N THR A 423 -1.34 8.42 -22.14
CA THR A 423 -1.52 8.26 -23.59
C THR A 423 -1.19 6.81 -24.02
N GLU A 424 -1.74 6.39 -25.16
CA GLU A 424 -1.43 5.08 -25.76
C GLU A 424 0.08 4.90 -26.03
N ASP A 425 0.75 5.97 -26.45
CA ASP A 425 2.19 5.96 -26.68
C ASP A 425 2.99 5.73 -25.38
N GLN A 426 2.61 6.40 -24.30
CA GLN A 426 3.22 6.19 -22.98
C GLN A 426 3.00 4.77 -22.49
N ASN A 427 1.79 4.21 -22.68
CA ASN A 427 1.50 2.82 -22.31
C ASN A 427 2.39 1.83 -23.07
N ARG A 428 2.59 2.07 -24.35
CA ARG A 428 3.50 1.25 -25.19
C ARG A 428 4.94 1.34 -24.69
N GLN A 429 5.46 2.56 -24.45
CA GLN A 429 6.82 2.75 -23.94
C GLN A 429 7.02 2.07 -22.57
N LEU A 430 6.05 2.18 -21.65
CA LEU A 430 6.12 1.52 -20.35
C LEU A 430 6.15 -0.01 -20.47
N ALA A 431 5.30 -0.58 -21.34
CA ALA A 431 5.29 -2.01 -21.62
C ALA A 431 6.62 -2.50 -22.23
N GLU A 432 7.18 -1.76 -23.21
CA GLU A 432 8.50 -2.06 -23.81
C GLU A 432 9.64 -2.00 -22.77
N LEU A 433 9.52 -1.13 -21.77
CA LEU A 433 10.47 -1.02 -20.67
C LEU A 433 10.26 -2.07 -19.58
N GLY A 434 9.21 -2.88 -19.65
CA GLY A 434 8.91 -3.93 -18.65
C GLY A 434 8.27 -3.41 -17.36
N ALA A 435 7.62 -2.25 -17.39
CA ALA A 435 6.83 -1.75 -16.27
C ALA A 435 5.51 -2.53 -16.10
N VAL A 436 4.93 -2.50 -14.91
CA VAL A 436 3.69 -3.23 -14.54
C VAL A 436 2.64 -2.26 -14.02
#